data_1765c85ee172afa75b38dc488fd94edd
#
_entry.id   1765c85ee172afa75b38dc488fd94edd
#
_cell.length_a   1.000
_cell.length_b   1.000
_cell.length_c   1.000
_cell.angle_alpha   90.00
_cell.angle_beta   90.00
_cell.angle_gamma   90.00
#
_symmetry.space_group_name_H-M   'P 1'
#
loop_
_entity.id
_entity.type
_entity.pdbx_description
1 polymer ?
#
loop_
_entity_poly.entity_id
_entity_poly.type
_entity_poly.pdbx_seq_one_letter_code
_entity_poly.pdbx_strand_id
1 'polypeptide(L)'
;MEKRLPGLDLDALRSFVTGMECGSFAQAALRLSRSTSAVSAQLKKLESQCGAALVTKQGRHLVLTAEGEKLMSYARRLLALNDETLRALQGERLTGEIHLGMQEDFGESLMPEILGQFKRHHPQVRIVVRVDRNGPLRQALAEEALDLALLWQTEDQGPGLGLCPLAWIAHPDLDIRALLVSGEPLPLVMFDSPCLMRSRAIACLDAAGIPWQVVFVSHSLSGIWAAVQAGLGLTIRTRIGMPGNLRPAGGLLPAPGSLAVSLRQTPREEHHSAAVALLGELMTEALQGWLDR
;
A
#
# COMPACT_ATOMS: atom_id res chain seq x y z
N MET A 1 -20.64 -6.94 -36.22
CA MET A 1 -19.18 -7.27 -36.17
C MET A 1 -18.56 -6.49 -35.00
N GLU A 2 -18.19 -7.16 -33.95
CA GLU A 2 -17.46 -6.56 -32.84
C GLU A 2 -16.07 -6.13 -33.34
N LYS A 3 -15.76 -4.85 -33.22
CA LYS A 3 -14.46 -4.30 -33.65
C LYS A 3 -13.39 -4.80 -32.70
N ARG A 4 -12.58 -5.76 -33.14
CA ARG A 4 -11.46 -6.30 -32.33
C ARG A 4 -10.54 -5.14 -31.94
N LEU A 5 -10.32 -4.99 -30.61
CA LEU A 5 -9.41 -4.00 -30.07
C LEU A 5 -7.96 -4.29 -30.53
N PRO A 6 -7.15 -3.26 -30.83
CA PRO A 6 -5.75 -3.45 -31.16
C PRO A 6 -4.99 -4.07 -29.97
N GLY A 7 -4.05 -4.98 -30.26
CA GLY A 7 -3.17 -5.51 -29.24
C GLY A 7 -2.08 -4.51 -28.84
N LEU A 8 -1.76 -4.43 -27.56
CA LEU A 8 -0.62 -3.64 -27.08
C LEU A 8 0.68 -4.45 -27.26
N ASP A 9 1.73 -3.76 -27.67
CA ASP A 9 3.07 -4.35 -27.84
C ASP A 9 3.82 -4.35 -26.51
N LEU A 10 4.21 -5.52 -26.00
CA LEU A 10 4.88 -5.67 -24.72
C LEU A 10 6.26 -4.98 -24.68
N ASP A 11 7.03 -5.00 -25.76
CA ASP A 11 8.30 -4.28 -25.84
C ASP A 11 8.11 -2.75 -25.78
N ALA A 12 7.03 -2.26 -26.39
CA ALA A 12 6.67 -0.85 -26.32
C ALA A 12 6.19 -0.45 -24.93
N LEU A 13 5.40 -1.31 -24.26
CA LEU A 13 5.02 -1.14 -22.85
C LEU A 13 6.25 -1.11 -21.94
N ARG A 14 7.21 -2.04 -22.14
CA ARG A 14 8.46 -2.09 -21.36
C ARG A 14 9.28 -0.81 -21.54
N SER A 15 9.40 -0.32 -22.78
CA SER A 15 10.09 0.94 -23.07
C SER A 15 9.44 2.15 -22.39
N PHE A 16 8.10 2.20 -22.38
CA PHE A 16 7.33 3.25 -21.73
C PHE A 16 7.52 3.24 -20.21
N VAL A 17 7.33 2.10 -19.54
CA VAL A 17 7.48 1.95 -18.10
C VAL A 17 8.90 2.30 -17.66
N THR A 18 9.93 1.69 -18.30
CA THR A 18 11.33 1.95 -17.97
C THR A 18 11.71 3.41 -18.22
N GLY A 19 11.16 4.04 -19.29
CA GLY A 19 11.39 5.45 -19.58
C GLY A 19 10.93 6.39 -18.48
N MET A 20 9.78 6.12 -17.91
CA MET A 20 9.22 6.90 -16.80
C MET A 20 9.96 6.64 -15.48
N GLU A 21 10.33 5.40 -15.20
CA GLU A 21 11.11 5.05 -14.00
C GLU A 21 12.51 5.67 -14.00
N CYS A 22 13.15 5.73 -15.15
CA CYS A 22 14.45 6.39 -15.30
C CYS A 22 14.36 7.92 -15.43
N GLY A 23 13.16 8.49 -15.54
CA GLY A 23 12.94 9.91 -15.84
C GLY A 23 13.47 10.38 -17.21
N SER A 24 13.96 9.42 -18.05
CA SER A 24 14.58 9.69 -19.34
C SER A 24 14.55 8.46 -20.26
N PHE A 25 14.08 8.62 -21.49
CA PHE A 25 14.11 7.55 -22.48
C PHE A 25 15.54 7.24 -22.98
N ALA A 26 16.48 8.14 -22.83
CA ALA A 26 17.89 7.86 -23.11
C ALA A 26 18.48 6.90 -22.05
N GLN A 27 18.18 7.09 -20.78
CA GLN A 27 18.58 6.17 -19.72
C GLN A 27 17.87 4.81 -19.85
N ALA A 28 16.58 4.82 -20.19
CA ALA A 28 15.85 3.60 -20.46
C ALA A 28 16.47 2.79 -21.61
N ALA A 29 16.93 3.45 -22.67
CA ALA A 29 17.60 2.80 -23.80
C ALA A 29 18.86 2.05 -23.33
N LEU A 30 19.67 2.66 -22.47
CA LEU A 30 20.84 2.00 -21.86
C LEU A 30 20.42 0.80 -21.02
N ARG A 31 19.43 0.98 -20.13
CA ARG A 31 18.93 -0.11 -19.26
C ARG A 31 18.35 -1.29 -20.02
N LEU A 32 17.69 -1.00 -21.15
CA LEU A 32 17.08 -2.02 -22.03
C LEU A 32 18.04 -2.57 -23.10
N SER A 33 19.31 -2.14 -23.12
CA SER A 33 20.29 -2.51 -24.16
C SER A 33 19.78 -2.23 -25.59
N ARG A 34 19.10 -1.10 -25.77
CA ARG A 34 18.54 -0.67 -27.07
C ARG A 34 19.03 0.74 -27.44
N SER A 35 18.85 1.11 -28.71
CA SER A 35 19.15 2.48 -29.12
C SER A 35 18.04 3.44 -28.67
N THR A 36 18.39 4.71 -28.43
CA THR A 36 17.42 5.76 -28.09
C THR A 36 16.35 5.95 -29.17
N SER A 37 16.73 5.78 -30.44
CA SER A 37 15.80 5.82 -31.57
C SER A 37 14.79 4.68 -31.53
N ALA A 38 15.21 3.46 -31.16
CA ALA A 38 14.33 2.31 -31.02
C ALA A 38 13.31 2.53 -29.87
N VAL A 39 13.78 2.99 -28.71
CA VAL A 39 12.89 3.27 -27.56
C VAL A 39 11.89 4.39 -27.91
N SER A 40 12.33 5.44 -28.60
CA SER A 40 11.44 6.52 -29.07
C SER A 40 10.41 6.04 -30.10
N ALA A 41 10.80 5.13 -31.00
CA ALA A 41 9.88 4.51 -31.97
C ALA A 41 8.85 3.63 -31.26
N GLN A 42 9.24 2.87 -30.24
CA GLN A 42 8.34 2.05 -29.44
C GLN A 42 7.32 2.90 -28.68
N LEU A 43 7.74 4.03 -28.09
CA LEU A 43 6.80 4.96 -27.45
C LEU A 43 5.77 5.50 -28.45
N LYS A 44 6.21 5.97 -29.62
CA LYS A 44 5.28 6.44 -30.66
C LYS A 44 4.32 5.35 -31.13
N LYS A 45 4.81 4.12 -31.28
CA LYS A 45 3.96 2.97 -31.61
C LYS A 45 2.89 2.76 -30.54
N LEU A 46 3.26 2.83 -29.25
CA LEU A 46 2.34 2.66 -28.13
C LEU A 46 1.29 3.77 -28.10
N GLU A 47 1.69 5.03 -28.28
CA GLU A 47 0.78 6.17 -28.37
C GLU A 47 -0.20 6.04 -29.54
N SER A 48 0.28 5.55 -30.69
CA SER A 48 -0.58 5.24 -31.84
C SER A 48 -1.57 4.11 -31.54
N GLN A 49 -1.16 3.07 -30.81
CA GLN A 49 -2.04 1.97 -30.39
C GLN A 49 -3.10 2.44 -29.39
N CYS A 50 -2.74 3.35 -28.49
CA CYS A 50 -3.65 3.93 -27.50
C CYS A 50 -4.52 5.07 -28.06
N GLY A 51 -4.15 5.66 -29.18
CA GLY A 51 -4.82 6.82 -29.76
C GLY A 51 -4.65 8.11 -28.96
N ALA A 52 -3.67 8.18 -28.08
CA ALA A 52 -3.41 9.31 -27.18
C ALA A 52 -1.92 9.46 -26.89
N ALA A 53 -1.48 10.69 -26.62
CA ALA A 53 -0.18 10.95 -26.05
C ALA A 53 -0.12 10.44 -24.59
N LEU A 54 0.93 9.71 -24.24
CA LEU A 54 1.10 9.10 -22.91
C LEU A 54 2.04 9.88 -22.02
N VAL A 55 2.94 10.65 -22.65
CA VAL A 55 3.91 11.48 -21.96
C VAL A 55 3.93 12.89 -22.51
N THR A 56 4.24 13.84 -21.66
CA THR A 56 4.43 15.24 -22.03
C THR A 56 5.68 15.79 -21.34
N LYS A 57 6.18 16.92 -21.83
CA LYS A 57 7.31 17.63 -21.20
C LYS A 57 6.78 18.74 -20.31
N GLN A 58 7.19 18.74 -19.05
CA GLN A 58 6.98 19.87 -18.15
C GLN A 58 8.35 20.45 -17.78
N GLY A 59 8.76 21.48 -18.47
CA GLY A 59 10.12 22.00 -18.39
C GLY A 59 11.17 21.00 -18.91
N ARG A 60 12.06 20.57 -18.03
CA ARG A 60 13.11 19.56 -18.32
C ARG A 60 12.70 18.13 -17.99
N HIS A 61 11.54 17.93 -17.39
CA HIS A 61 11.07 16.62 -16.92
C HIS A 61 10.03 16.03 -17.86
N LEU A 62 10.06 14.70 -17.96
CA LEU A 62 9.01 13.92 -18.56
C LEU A 62 7.95 13.63 -17.47
N VAL A 63 6.69 13.88 -17.81
CA VAL A 63 5.55 13.59 -16.94
C VAL A 63 4.49 12.80 -17.71
N LEU A 64 3.75 11.98 -17.00
CA LEU A 64 2.62 11.25 -17.59
C LEU A 64 1.47 12.20 -17.92
N THR A 65 0.74 11.90 -18.98
CA THR A 65 -0.60 12.45 -19.22
C THR A 65 -1.61 11.66 -18.37
N ALA A 66 -2.88 12.10 -18.31
CA ALA A 66 -3.93 11.34 -17.64
C ALA A 66 -4.12 9.93 -18.26
N GLU A 67 -3.98 9.81 -19.59
CA GLU A 67 -3.99 8.55 -20.30
C GLU A 67 -2.73 7.73 -20.01
N GLY A 68 -1.59 8.40 -19.86
CA GLY A 68 -0.33 7.79 -19.46
C GLY A 68 -0.37 7.19 -18.05
N GLU A 69 -0.98 7.88 -17.07
CA GLU A 69 -1.18 7.36 -15.71
C GLU A 69 -2.05 6.10 -15.72
N LYS A 70 -3.18 6.15 -16.43
CA LYS A 70 -4.05 4.98 -16.60
C LYS A 70 -3.29 3.80 -17.22
N LEU A 71 -2.57 4.05 -18.33
CA LEU A 71 -1.82 3.00 -18.99
C LEU A 71 -0.69 2.45 -18.11
N MET A 72 -0.02 3.28 -17.32
CA MET A 72 1.11 2.88 -16.45
C MET A 72 0.72 1.75 -15.51
N SER A 73 -0.45 1.87 -14.86
CA SER A 73 -0.98 0.83 -13.97
C SER A 73 -1.19 -0.50 -14.71
N TYR A 74 -1.87 -0.46 -15.87
CA TYR A 74 -2.10 -1.67 -16.69
C TYR A 74 -0.82 -2.22 -17.30
N ALA A 75 0.10 -1.34 -17.75
CA ALA A 75 1.35 -1.74 -18.39
C ALA A 75 2.23 -2.57 -17.45
N ARG A 76 2.37 -2.14 -16.20
CA ARG A 76 3.09 -2.90 -15.17
C ARG A 76 2.50 -4.30 -14.98
N ARG A 77 1.19 -4.41 -14.86
CA ARG A 77 0.48 -5.69 -14.68
C ARG A 77 0.65 -6.62 -15.88
N LEU A 78 0.54 -6.10 -17.09
CA LEU A 78 0.73 -6.88 -18.33
C LEU A 78 2.16 -7.38 -18.45
N LEU A 79 3.15 -6.55 -18.12
CA LEU A 79 4.56 -6.93 -18.15
C LEU A 79 4.88 -7.97 -17.07
N ALA A 80 4.38 -7.78 -15.85
CA ALA A 80 4.54 -8.75 -14.77
C ALA A 80 3.96 -10.12 -15.15
N LEU A 81 2.73 -10.14 -15.70
CA LEU A 81 2.07 -11.37 -16.14
C LEU A 81 2.82 -12.05 -17.31
N ASN A 82 3.33 -11.25 -18.26
CA ASN A 82 4.16 -11.78 -19.35
C ASN A 82 5.43 -12.45 -18.82
N ASP A 83 6.15 -11.77 -17.91
CA ASP A 83 7.40 -12.26 -17.36
C ASP A 83 7.17 -13.48 -16.47
N GLU A 84 6.08 -13.50 -15.71
CA GLU A 84 5.62 -14.67 -14.95
C GLU A 84 5.35 -15.86 -15.88
N THR A 85 4.60 -15.62 -16.97
CA THR A 85 4.27 -16.67 -17.96
C THR A 85 5.54 -17.27 -18.56
N LEU A 86 6.50 -16.44 -18.95
CA LEU A 86 7.76 -16.91 -19.53
C LEU A 86 8.58 -17.71 -18.52
N ARG A 87 8.68 -17.27 -17.26
CA ARG A 87 9.37 -18.02 -16.19
C ARG A 87 8.68 -19.36 -15.92
N ALA A 88 7.36 -19.37 -15.86
CA ALA A 88 6.58 -20.61 -15.67
C ALA A 88 6.81 -21.62 -16.79
N LEU A 89 6.88 -21.18 -18.04
CA LEU A 89 7.16 -22.02 -19.22
C LEU A 89 8.61 -22.52 -19.24
N GLN A 90 9.56 -21.74 -18.73
CA GLN A 90 10.97 -22.12 -18.64
C GLN A 90 11.24 -23.11 -17.50
N GLY A 91 10.23 -23.44 -16.70
CA GLY A 91 10.35 -24.38 -15.60
C GLY A 91 11.11 -23.83 -14.39
N GLU A 92 11.39 -22.52 -14.35
CA GLU A 92 11.94 -21.83 -13.18
C GLU A 92 10.88 -21.79 -12.09
N ARG A 93 10.88 -22.82 -11.24
CA ARG A 93 10.06 -22.82 -10.03
C ARG A 93 10.75 -21.97 -8.99
N LEU A 94 10.12 -20.84 -8.65
CA LEU A 94 10.58 -20.07 -7.50
C LEU A 94 10.53 -20.95 -6.25
N THR A 95 11.64 -21.00 -5.54
CA THR A 95 11.81 -21.75 -4.30
C THR A 95 12.41 -20.85 -3.25
N GLY A 96 12.44 -21.30 -2.00
CA GLY A 96 13.04 -20.55 -0.90
C GLY A 96 12.01 -20.05 0.10
N GLU A 97 12.45 -19.14 0.95
CA GLU A 97 11.65 -18.58 2.02
C GLU A 97 11.61 -17.05 1.89
N ILE A 98 10.45 -16.45 2.16
CA ILE A 98 10.25 -15.00 2.21
C ILE A 98 9.81 -14.64 3.62
N HIS A 99 10.53 -13.71 4.27
CA HIS A 99 10.19 -13.15 5.56
C HIS A 99 9.46 -11.83 5.38
N LEU A 100 8.15 -11.82 5.61
CA LEU A 100 7.27 -10.68 5.45
C LEU A 100 6.85 -10.11 6.79
N GLY A 101 7.15 -8.83 7.04
CA GLY A 101 6.67 -8.07 8.18
C GLY A 101 5.42 -7.27 7.84
N MET A 102 4.44 -7.22 8.76
CA MET A 102 3.27 -6.36 8.59
C MET A 102 2.62 -6.02 9.92
N GLN A 103 1.80 -4.97 9.93
CA GLN A 103 0.91 -4.71 11.06
C GLN A 103 -0.41 -5.47 10.93
N GLU A 104 -1.07 -5.71 12.07
CA GLU A 104 -2.32 -6.47 12.14
C GLU A 104 -3.41 -5.92 11.21
N ASP A 105 -3.48 -4.60 11.03
CA ASP A 105 -4.45 -3.94 10.15
C ASP A 105 -4.48 -4.53 8.74
N PHE A 106 -3.33 -4.93 8.20
CA PHE A 106 -3.22 -5.44 6.84
C PHE A 106 -3.51 -6.95 6.75
N GLY A 107 -3.31 -7.67 7.85
CA GLY A 107 -3.35 -9.14 7.86
C GLY A 107 -4.70 -9.73 7.49
N GLU A 108 -5.78 -9.19 8.05
CA GLU A 108 -7.11 -9.79 7.91
C GLU A 108 -7.79 -9.44 6.57
N SER A 109 -7.55 -8.25 6.03
CA SER A 109 -8.32 -7.74 4.90
C SER A 109 -7.61 -7.81 3.54
N LEU A 110 -6.29 -7.62 3.51
CA LEU A 110 -5.53 -7.56 2.26
C LEU A 110 -4.75 -8.84 1.96
N MET A 111 -4.18 -9.45 2.98
CA MET A 111 -3.26 -10.57 2.80
C MET A 111 -3.89 -11.86 2.28
N PRO A 112 -5.13 -12.26 2.62
CA PRO A 112 -5.68 -13.51 2.14
C PRO A 112 -5.71 -13.63 0.62
N GLU A 113 -6.07 -12.56 -0.07
CA GLU A 113 -6.12 -12.54 -1.54
C GLU A 113 -4.71 -12.60 -2.15
N ILE A 114 -3.80 -11.74 -1.68
CA ILE A 114 -2.43 -11.63 -2.19
C ILE A 114 -1.66 -12.94 -1.95
N LEU A 115 -1.67 -13.44 -0.71
CA LEU A 115 -0.96 -14.67 -0.36
C LEU A 115 -1.56 -15.89 -1.05
N GLY A 116 -2.89 -15.92 -1.19
CA GLY A 116 -3.58 -16.98 -1.92
C GLY A 116 -3.22 -17.01 -3.40
N GLN A 117 -3.15 -15.84 -4.05
CA GLN A 117 -2.71 -15.72 -5.43
C GLN A 117 -1.25 -16.14 -5.58
N PHE A 118 -0.36 -15.59 -4.77
CA PHE A 118 1.07 -15.93 -4.81
C PHE A 118 1.31 -17.42 -4.61
N LYS A 119 0.68 -18.04 -3.61
CA LYS A 119 0.86 -19.46 -3.30
C LYS A 119 0.37 -20.40 -4.39
N ARG A 120 -0.71 -20.04 -5.10
CA ARG A 120 -1.20 -20.85 -6.24
C ARG A 120 -0.18 -20.93 -7.37
N HIS A 121 0.53 -19.84 -7.64
CA HIS A 121 1.52 -19.77 -8.71
C HIS A 121 2.91 -20.25 -8.29
N HIS A 122 3.27 -20.09 -7.00
CA HIS A 122 4.57 -20.42 -6.45
C HIS A 122 4.46 -21.35 -5.21
N PRO A 123 3.96 -22.61 -5.39
CA PRO A 123 3.67 -23.51 -4.27
C PRO A 123 4.91 -23.94 -3.47
N GLN A 124 6.11 -23.79 -4.03
CA GLN A 124 7.38 -24.18 -3.39
C GLN A 124 8.01 -23.03 -2.58
N VAL A 125 7.47 -21.80 -2.67
CA VAL A 125 7.93 -20.69 -1.83
C VAL A 125 7.22 -20.77 -0.48
N ARG A 126 8.00 -20.73 0.59
CA ARG A 126 7.50 -20.60 1.96
C ARG A 126 7.44 -19.11 2.31
N ILE A 127 6.34 -18.67 2.89
CA ILE A 127 6.20 -17.31 3.41
C ILE A 127 6.11 -17.41 4.93
N VAL A 128 7.01 -16.71 5.61
CA VAL A 128 7.02 -16.54 7.06
C VAL A 128 6.56 -15.12 7.37
N VAL A 129 5.45 -15.00 8.09
CA VAL A 129 4.86 -13.70 8.40
C VAL A 129 5.16 -13.34 9.85
N ARG A 130 5.72 -12.14 10.07
CA ARG A 130 5.86 -11.51 11.37
C ARG A 130 4.87 -10.35 11.48
N VAL A 131 3.93 -10.48 12.39
CA VAL A 131 3.01 -9.39 12.74
C VAL A 131 3.58 -8.64 13.93
N ASP A 132 3.85 -7.34 13.75
CA ASP A 132 4.44 -6.50 14.80
C ASP A 132 4.15 -5.02 14.50
N ARG A 133 4.64 -4.11 15.34
CA ARG A 133 4.53 -2.66 15.17
C ARG A 133 5.61 -2.11 14.26
N ASN A 134 5.44 -0.85 13.84
CA ASN A 134 6.37 -0.15 12.96
C ASN A 134 7.83 -0.19 13.45
N GLY A 135 8.07 0.08 14.73
CA GLY A 135 9.42 0.12 15.29
C GLY A 135 10.17 -1.21 15.15
N PRO A 136 9.65 -2.29 15.77
CA PRO A 136 10.22 -3.64 15.65
C PRO A 136 10.32 -4.13 14.19
N LEU A 137 9.33 -3.81 13.31
CA LEU A 137 9.41 -4.20 11.91
C LEU A 137 10.51 -3.46 11.15
N ARG A 138 10.68 -2.15 11.39
CA ARG A 138 11.78 -1.37 10.82
C ARG A 138 13.15 -1.87 11.29
N GLN A 139 13.27 -2.20 12.56
CA GLN A 139 14.48 -2.78 13.12
C GLN A 139 14.79 -4.13 12.46
N ALA A 140 13.80 -5.03 12.40
CA ALA A 140 13.98 -6.35 11.78
C ALA A 140 14.35 -6.25 10.28
N LEU A 141 13.82 -5.24 9.56
CA LEU A 141 14.21 -4.99 8.17
C LEU A 141 15.65 -4.48 8.07
N ALA A 142 16.08 -3.59 8.98
CA ALA A 142 17.46 -3.10 9.03
C ALA A 142 18.48 -4.18 9.43
N GLU A 143 18.05 -5.13 10.27
CA GLU A 143 18.83 -6.32 10.67
C GLU A 143 18.76 -7.47 9.66
N GLU A 144 18.08 -7.24 8.53
CA GLU A 144 17.89 -8.23 7.44
C GLU A 144 17.15 -9.51 7.89
N ALA A 145 16.41 -9.42 8.98
CA ALA A 145 15.52 -10.49 9.47
C ALA A 145 14.17 -10.51 8.74
N LEU A 146 13.90 -9.52 7.89
CA LEU A 146 12.74 -9.44 7.00
C LEU A 146 13.22 -9.06 5.59
N ASP A 147 12.58 -9.65 4.58
CA ASP A 147 12.79 -9.28 3.17
C ASP A 147 11.92 -8.11 2.78
N LEU A 148 10.67 -8.10 3.25
CA LEU A 148 9.65 -7.09 2.97
C LEU A 148 8.96 -6.67 4.27
N ALA A 149 8.60 -5.39 4.39
CA ALA A 149 7.76 -4.91 5.49
C ALA A 149 6.71 -3.90 5.01
N LEU A 150 5.45 -4.15 5.37
CA LEU A 150 4.32 -3.26 5.15
C LEU A 150 4.08 -2.42 6.42
N LEU A 151 4.25 -1.10 6.29
CA LEU A 151 4.36 -0.18 7.41
C LEU A 151 3.41 1.00 7.25
N TRP A 152 2.93 1.53 8.37
CA TRP A 152 2.39 2.87 8.43
C TRP A 152 3.53 3.89 8.50
N GLN A 153 3.36 5.02 7.83
CA GLN A 153 4.30 6.14 7.92
C GLN A 153 3.56 7.47 7.95
N THR A 154 4.23 8.48 8.50
CA THR A 154 3.80 9.87 8.44
C THR A 154 4.28 10.50 7.13
N GLU A 155 3.64 11.58 6.69
CA GLU A 155 3.93 12.24 5.41
C GLU A 155 5.38 12.74 5.29
N ASP A 156 6.00 13.11 6.41
CA ASP A 156 7.40 13.55 6.52
C ASP A 156 8.44 12.44 6.27
N GLN A 157 8.01 11.17 6.26
CA GLN A 157 8.90 10.01 6.04
C GLN A 157 9.07 9.64 4.55
N GLY A 158 8.61 10.50 3.66
CA GLY A 158 8.70 10.34 2.21
C GLY A 158 7.45 9.75 1.56
N PRO A 159 7.45 9.59 0.23
CA PRO A 159 6.29 9.09 -0.49
C PRO A 159 5.96 7.67 -0.08
N GLY A 160 4.69 7.43 0.24
CA GLY A 160 4.12 6.10 0.41
C GLY A 160 3.49 5.58 -0.87
N LEU A 161 2.89 4.40 -0.80
CA LEU A 161 2.08 3.83 -1.89
C LEU A 161 0.74 4.56 -2.03
N GLY A 162 0.27 5.20 -0.95
CA GLY A 162 -0.95 5.99 -0.89
C GLY A 162 -1.32 6.35 0.53
N LEU A 163 -2.36 7.17 0.68
CA LEU A 163 -2.85 7.68 1.96
C LEU A 163 -4.10 6.91 2.41
N CYS A 164 -4.09 6.45 3.66
CA CYS A 164 -5.24 5.86 4.32
C CYS A 164 -5.85 6.87 5.29
N PRO A 165 -7.09 7.34 5.04
CA PRO A 165 -7.78 8.20 5.98
C PRO A 165 -7.99 7.51 7.32
N LEU A 166 -7.71 8.22 8.39
CA LEU A 166 -8.05 7.81 9.74
C LEU A 166 -9.48 8.24 10.07
N ALA A 167 -10.15 7.46 10.90
CA ALA A 167 -11.48 7.76 11.39
C ALA A 167 -11.58 7.51 12.90
N TRP A 168 -12.35 8.31 13.59
CA TRP A 168 -12.85 7.99 14.90
C TRP A 168 -13.90 6.90 14.76
N ILE A 169 -13.73 5.78 15.44
CA ILE A 169 -14.60 4.60 15.32
C ILE A 169 -15.16 4.28 16.70
N ALA A 170 -16.48 4.10 16.77
CA ALA A 170 -17.19 3.83 18.01
C ALA A 170 -18.32 2.81 17.79
N HIS A 171 -18.82 2.25 18.90
CA HIS A 171 -20.11 1.56 18.89
C HIS A 171 -21.24 2.53 18.61
N PRO A 172 -22.28 2.16 17.85
CA PRO A 172 -23.43 3.02 17.55
C PRO A 172 -24.12 3.64 18.77
N ASP A 173 -24.12 2.92 19.89
CA ASP A 173 -24.78 3.33 21.13
C ASP A 173 -23.96 4.33 21.97
N LEU A 174 -22.70 4.58 21.64
CA LEU A 174 -21.89 5.58 22.33
C LEU A 174 -22.34 6.99 21.88
N ASP A 175 -22.98 7.73 22.78
CA ASP A 175 -23.45 9.10 22.52
C ASP A 175 -22.28 10.11 22.70
N ILE A 176 -21.45 10.21 21.65
CA ILE A 176 -20.34 11.16 21.61
C ILE A 176 -20.81 12.59 21.75
N ARG A 177 -22.00 12.93 21.20
CA ARG A 177 -22.54 14.28 21.28
C ARG A 177 -22.91 14.67 22.72
N ALA A 178 -23.50 13.76 23.46
CA ALA A 178 -23.82 13.99 24.88
C ALA A 178 -22.51 14.21 25.70
N LEU A 179 -21.48 13.41 25.47
CA LEU A 179 -20.18 13.57 26.12
C LEU A 179 -19.53 14.94 25.82
N LEU A 180 -19.57 15.38 24.56
CA LEU A 180 -19.04 16.69 24.17
C LEU A 180 -19.82 17.86 24.80
N VAL A 181 -21.14 17.74 24.94
CA VAL A 181 -21.99 18.77 25.55
C VAL A 181 -21.83 18.82 27.07
N SER A 182 -21.68 17.67 27.72
CA SER A 182 -21.45 17.60 29.18
C SER A 182 -20.05 18.03 29.58
N GLY A 183 -19.08 18.03 28.63
CA GLY A 183 -17.67 18.27 28.94
C GLY A 183 -16.99 17.09 29.63
N GLU A 184 -17.63 15.94 29.68
CA GLU A 184 -17.02 14.72 30.19
C GLU A 184 -15.85 14.24 29.30
N PRO A 185 -14.79 13.68 29.86
CA PRO A 185 -13.68 13.17 29.07
C PRO A 185 -14.13 12.05 28.11
N LEU A 186 -13.75 12.16 26.84
CA LEU A 186 -14.01 11.11 25.84
C LEU A 186 -13.28 9.81 26.23
N PRO A 187 -13.97 8.67 26.36
CA PRO A 187 -13.38 7.40 26.71
C PRO A 187 -12.63 6.84 25.48
N LEU A 188 -11.29 6.70 25.57
CA LEU A 188 -10.45 6.22 24.48
C LEU A 188 -10.02 4.78 24.71
N VAL A 189 -10.20 3.97 23.66
CA VAL A 189 -9.69 2.61 23.54
C VAL A 189 -8.48 2.64 22.62
N MET A 190 -7.28 2.39 23.15
CA MET A 190 -6.04 2.67 22.44
C MET A 190 -5.05 1.51 22.49
N PHE A 191 -4.19 1.42 21.47
CA PHE A 191 -2.95 0.66 21.60
C PHE A 191 -2.06 1.31 22.67
N ASP A 192 -1.18 0.51 23.27
CA ASP A 192 -0.11 1.02 24.10
C ASP A 192 0.88 1.87 23.29
N SER A 193 1.68 2.64 23.99
CA SER A 193 2.74 3.47 23.38
C SER A 193 3.98 2.62 23.08
N PRO A 194 4.72 2.90 21.98
CA PRO A 194 4.45 3.92 20.97
C PRO A 194 3.49 3.44 19.86
N CYS A 195 2.54 4.27 19.46
CA CYS A 195 1.61 4.01 18.37
C CYS A 195 1.28 5.31 17.62
N LEU A 196 1.48 5.34 16.30
CA LEU A 196 1.24 6.52 15.47
C LEU A 196 -0.21 7.01 15.56
N MET A 197 -1.17 6.09 15.50
CA MET A 197 -2.59 6.43 15.56
C MET A 197 -2.97 6.97 16.94
N ARG A 198 -2.44 6.40 18.02
CA ARG A 198 -2.64 6.93 19.38
C ARG A 198 -2.09 8.36 19.50
N SER A 199 -0.87 8.60 19.06
CA SER A 199 -0.26 9.94 19.11
C SER A 199 -1.07 10.94 18.32
N ARG A 200 -1.58 10.55 17.14
CA ARG A 200 -2.42 11.39 16.30
C ARG A 200 -3.77 11.69 16.96
N ALA A 201 -4.40 10.69 17.60
CA ALA A 201 -5.65 10.87 18.34
C ALA A 201 -5.50 11.93 19.45
N ILE A 202 -4.49 11.74 20.30
CA ILE A 202 -4.23 12.63 21.43
C ILE A 202 -3.95 14.05 20.93
N ALA A 203 -3.06 14.21 19.94
CA ALA A 203 -2.74 15.53 19.37
C ALA A 203 -3.97 16.23 18.78
N CYS A 204 -4.88 15.50 18.13
CA CYS A 204 -6.12 16.06 17.58
C CYS A 204 -7.06 16.57 18.67
N LEU A 205 -7.25 15.79 19.75
CA LEU A 205 -8.15 16.16 20.85
C LEU A 205 -7.58 17.32 21.65
N ASP A 206 -6.26 17.28 21.96
CA ASP A 206 -5.57 18.37 22.67
C ASP A 206 -5.65 19.69 21.90
N ALA A 207 -5.40 19.65 20.59
CA ALA A 207 -5.50 20.84 19.73
C ALA A 207 -6.92 21.43 19.68
N ALA A 208 -7.94 20.60 19.85
CA ALA A 208 -9.34 21.00 19.88
C ALA A 208 -9.83 21.35 21.30
N GLY A 209 -9.02 21.19 22.34
CA GLY A 209 -9.41 21.42 23.73
C GLY A 209 -10.47 20.43 24.23
N ILE A 210 -10.59 19.25 23.62
CA ILE A 210 -11.55 18.22 23.97
C ILE A 210 -10.93 17.31 25.05
N PRO A 211 -11.53 17.21 26.26
CA PRO A 211 -11.03 16.35 27.31
C PRO A 211 -11.17 14.88 26.92
N TRP A 212 -10.18 14.08 27.25
CA TRP A 212 -10.14 12.65 26.95
C TRP A 212 -9.52 11.85 28.11
N GLN A 213 -9.87 10.57 28.16
CA GLN A 213 -9.28 9.61 29.08
C GLN A 213 -9.09 8.27 28.38
N VAL A 214 -7.89 7.66 28.50
CA VAL A 214 -7.68 6.29 28.04
C VAL A 214 -8.29 5.34 29.05
N VAL A 215 -9.38 4.67 28.68
CA VAL A 215 -10.12 3.73 29.53
C VAL A 215 -9.73 2.28 29.29
N PHE A 216 -9.11 2.00 28.13
CA PHE A 216 -8.68 0.64 27.78
C PHE A 216 -7.40 0.69 26.93
N VAL A 217 -6.47 -0.19 27.21
CA VAL A 217 -5.22 -0.36 26.47
C VAL A 217 -5.08 -1.82 26.05
N SER A 218 -4.72 -2.05 24.79
CA SER A 218 -4.44 -3.39 24.27
C SER A 218 -3.17 -3.39 23.43
N HIS A 219 -2.51 -4.56 23.37
CA HIS A 219 -1.39 -4.83 22.46
C HIS A 219 -1.82 -5.45 21.13
N SER A 220 -3.10 -5.80 20.97
CA SER A 220 -3.65 -6.42 19.76
C SER A 220 -4.83 -5.65 19.20
N LEU A 221 -4.99 -5.71 17.86
CA LEU A 221 -6.10 -5.08 17.17
C LEU A 221 -7.44 -5.73 17.53
N SER A 222 -7.47 -7.04 17.69
CA SER A 222 -8.66 -7.78 18.13
C SER A 222 -9.12 -7.33 19.51
N GLY A 223 -8.20 -7.05 20.44
CA GLY A 223 -8.52 -6.48 21.75
C GLY A 223 -9.10 -5.07 21.67
N ILE A 224 -8.56 -4.23 20.78
CA ILE A 224 -9.14 -2.90 20.50
C ILE A 224 -10.57 -3.02 19.98
N TRP A 225 -10.79 -3.87 18.97
CA TRP A 225 -12.12 -4.06 18.39
C TRP A 225 -13.12 -4.61 19.40
N ALA A 226 -12.72 -5.59 20.21
CA ALA A 226 -13.57 -6.15 21.25
C ALA A 226 -14.02 -5.10 22.29
N ALA A 227 -13.09 -4.23 22.72
CA ALA A 227 -13.41 -3.17 23.69
C ALA A 227 -14.34 -2.11 23.08
N VAL A 228 -14.12 -1.70 21.82
CA VAL A 228 -15.01 -0.74 21.14
C VAL A 228 -16.38 -1.36 20.88
N GLN A 229 -16.46 -2.62 20.49
CA GLN A 229 -17.72 -3.36 20.30
C GLN A 229 -18.49 -3.51 21.61
N ALA A 230 -17.80 -3.65 22.73
CA ALA A 230 -18.40 -3.67 24.06
C ALA A 230 -18.86 -2.30 24.58
N GLY A 231 -18.64 -1.22 23.77
CA GLY A 231 -19.06 0.14 24.13
C GLY A 231 -18.17 0.82 25.18
N LEU A 232 -16.95 0.31 25.43
CA LEU A 232 -16.06 0.90 26.44
C LEU A 232 -15.60 2.32 26.05
N GLY A 233 -15.57 2.63 24.75
CA GLY A 233 -15.14 3.93 24.25
C GLY A 233 -14.97 3.94 22.74
N LEU A 234 -14.24 4.95 22.25
CA LEU A 234 -13.93 5.11 20.83
C LEU A 234 -12.42 4.95 20.58
N THR A 235 -12.10 4.61 19.35
CA THR A 235 -10.70 4.49 18.90
C THR A 235 -10.47 5.30 17.63
N ILE A 236 -9.21 5.51 17.26
CA ILE A 236 -8.81 6.08 15.98
C ILE A 236 -8.10 5.01 15.17
N ARG A 237 -8.65 4.67 14.00
CA ARG A 237 -8.06 3.67 13.09
C ARG A 237 -8.41 4.00 11.64
N THR A 238 -7.77 3.32 10.72
CA THR A 238 -8.28 3.21 9.35
C THR A 238 -9.54 2.35 9.35
N ARG A 239 -10.30 2.40 8.25
CA ARG A 239 -11.46 1.50 8.09
C ARG A 239 -11.07 0.07 7.67
N ILE A 240 -9.78 -0.20 7.50
CA ILE A 240 -9.28 -1.54 7.15
C ILE A 240 -9.63 -2.50 8.28
N GLY A 241 -10.32 -3.60 7.94
CA GLY A 241 -10.70 -4.62 8.92
C GLY A 241 -11.67 -4.14 10.02
N MET A 242 -12.35 -3.00 9.83
CA MET A 242 -13.32 -2.50 10.80
C MET A 242 -14.52 -3.45 10.89
N PRO A 243 -14.89 -3.93 12.09
CA PRO A 243 -16.07 -4.75 12.29
C PRO A 243 -17.34 -4.06 11.82
N GLY A 244 -18.26 -4.82 11.18
CA GLY A 244 -19.45 -4.26 10.56
C GLY A 244 -20.51 -3.69 11.52
N ASN A 245 -20.40 -4.00 12.81
CA ASN A 245 -21.26 -3.45 13.87
C ASN A 245 -20.71 -2.14 14.48
N LEU A 246 -19.52 -1.69 14.05
CA LEU A 246 -18.96 -0.39 14.42
C LEU A 246 -19.19 0.64 13.31
N ARG A 247 -19.10 1.90 13.67
CA ARG A 247 -19.27 3.01 12.72
C ARG A 247 -18.27 4.14 12.96
N PRO A 248 -17.89 4.88 11.91
CA PRO A 248 -17.20 6.14 12.08
C PRO A 248 -18.08 7.14 12.85
N ALA A 249 -17.47 7.91 13.74
CA ALA A 249 -18.16 8.92 14.57
C ALA A 249 -18.63 10.16 13.78
N GLY A 250 -18.39 10.20 12.48
CA GLY A 250 -18.75 11.34 11.62
C GLY A 250 -17.96 12.61 11.95
N GLY A 251 -18.51 13.77 11.58
CA GLY A 251 -17.89 15.09 11.78
C GLY A 251 -18.01 15.68 13.18
N LEU A 252 -18.32 14.90 14.20
CA LEU A 252 -18.45 15.37 15.58
C LEU A 252 -17.11 15.68 16.26
N LEU A 253 -16.04 15.03 15.79
CA LEU A 253 -14.68 15.16 16.31
C LEU A 253 -13.75 15.75 15.25
N PRO A 254 -12.63 16.35 15.66
CA PRO A 254 -11.66 16.90 14.71
C PRO A 254 -11.13 15.80 13.79
N ALA A 255 -10.91 16.15 12.52
CA ALA A 255 -10.43 15.20 11.53
C ALA A 255 -9.04 14.68 11.90
N PRO A 256 -8.83 13.36 12.01
CA PRO A 256 -7.55 12.83 12.46
C PRO A 256 -6.49 12.76 11.35
N GLY A 257 -6.82 13.20 10.12
CA GLY A 257 -5.93 13.17 8.96
C GLY A 257 -5.76 11.77 8.38
N SER A 258 -4.60 11.51 7.81
CA SER A 258 -4.27 10.25 7.13
C SER A 258 -2.91 9.73 7.56
N LEU A 259 -2.67 8.45 7.35
CA LEU A 259 -1.33 7.84 7.37
C LEU A 259 -1.01 7.28 5.99
N ALA A 260 0.24 7.38 5.59
CA ALA A 260 0.70 6.74 4.38
C ALA A 260 0.99 5.25 4.62
N VAL A 261 0.75 4.43 3.61
CA VAL A 261 1.19 3.03 3.58
C VAL A 261 2.48 2.94 2.81
N SER A 262 3.46 2.23 3.32
CA SER A 262 4.70 1.95 2.59
C SER A 262 5.06 0.47 2.64
N LEU A 263 5.44 -0.06 1.51
CA LEU A 263 6.12 -1.35 1.40
C LEU A 263 7.63 -1.06 1.34
N ARG A 264 8.36 -1.61 2.28
CA ARG A 264 9.82 -1.46 2.37
C ARG A 264 10.46 -2.81 2.15
N GLN A 265 11.59 -2.80 1.49
CA GLN A 265 12.42 -3.96 1.20
C GLN A 265 13.76 -3.83 1.91
N THR A 266 14.39 -4.96 2.26
CA THR A 266 15.73 -4.95 2.84
C THR A 266 16.73 -4.21 1.92
N PRO A 267 17.70 -3.46 2.46
CA PRO A 267 18.63 -2.67 1.65
C PRO A 267 19.63 -3.50 0.84
N ARG A 268 19.87 -4.78 1.19
CA ARG A 268 20.83 -5.63 0.45
C ARG A 268 20.22 -6.23 -0.79
N GLU A 269 20.72 -5.82 -1.97
CA GLU A 269 20.31 -6.35 -3.28
C GLU A 269 20.57 -7.85 -3.43
N GLU A 270 21.60 -8.40 -2.78
CA GLU A 270 21.98 -9.82 -2.83
C GLU A 270 20.90 -10.76 -2.26
N HIS A 271 19.98 -10.25 -1.42
CA HIS A 271 18.87 -10.99 -0.85
C HIS A 271 17.56 -10.83 -1.64
N HIS A 272 17.58 -10.03 -2.71
CA HIS A 272 16.40 -9.83 -3.56
C HIS A 272 16.19 -11.03 -4.48
N SER A 273 15.68 -12.12 -3.92
CA SER A 273 15.26 -13.24 -4.76
C SER A 273 14.12 -12.80 -5.70
N ALA A 274 14.01 -13.43 -6.86
CA ALA A 274 12.90 -13.19 -7.78
C ALA A 274 11.52 -13.37 -7.11
N ALA A 275 11.45 -14.25 -6.10
CA ALA A 275 10.25 -14.47 -5.32
C ALA A 275 9.89 -13.27 -4.42
N VAL A 276 10.88 -12.62 -3.78
CA VAL A 276 10.69 -11.41 -2.97
C VAL A 276 10.22 -10.24 -3.85
N ALA A 277 10.88 -10.03 -5.00
CA ALA A 277 10.51 -8.98 -5.93
C ALA A 277 9.08 -9.15 -6.43
N LEU A 278 8.70 -10.36 -6.85
CA LEU A 278 7.36 -10.65 -7.34
C LEU A 278 6.28 -10.47 -6.26
N LEU A 279 6.52 -10.94 -5.04
CA LEU A 279 5.59 -10.71 -3.94
C LEU A 279 5.44 -9.22 -3.64
N GLY A 280 6.53 -8.46 -3.67
CA GLY A 280 6.53 -7.01 -3.48
C GLY A 280 5.71 -6.28 -4.55
N GLU A 281 5.84 -6.68 -5.82
CA GLU A 281 5.04 -6.14 -6.93
C GLU A 281 3.54 -6.43 -6.73
N LEU A 282 3.17 -7.70 -6.45
CA LEU A 282 1.78 -8.08 -6.19
C LEU A 282 1.17 -7.33 -4.99
N MET A 283 1.93 -7.16 -3.92
CA MET A 283 1.51 -6.38 -2.76
C MET A 283 1.29 -4.91 -3.12
N THR A 284 2.20 -4.33 -3.89
CA THR A 284 2.10 -2.92 -4.33
C THR A 284 0.86 -2.68 -5.17
N GLU A 285 0.60 -3.56 -6.16
CA GLU A 285 -0.58 -3.47 -7.01
C GLU A 285 -1.89 -3.63 -6.24
N ALA A 286 -1.96 -4.64 -5.38
CA ALA A 286 -3.15 -4.87 -4.56
C ALA A 286 -3.44 -3.70 -3.62
N LEU A 287 -2.41 -3.13 -3.01
CA LEU A 287 -2.52 -1.96 -2.14
C LEU A 287 -2.98 -0.72 -2.91
N GLN A 288 -2.40 -0.44 -4.08
CA GLN A 288 -2.83 0.68 -4.92
C GLN A 288 -4.29 0.54 -5.33
N GLY A 289 -4.68 -0.64 -5.86
CA GLY A 289 -6.07 -0.92 -6.22
C GLY A 289 -7.05 -0.88 -5.05
N TRP A 290 -6.57 -1.04 -3.82
CA TRP A 290 -7.38 -0.90 -2.62
C TRP A 290 -7.48 0.56 -2.15
N LEU A 291 -6.41 1.34 -2.27
CA LEU A 291 -6.35 2.75 -1.88
C LEU A 291 -7.19 3.65 -2.81
N ASP A 292 -7.40 3.23 -4.06
CA ASP A 292 -8.18 3.95 -5.06
C ASP A 292 -9.72 3.73 -4.93
N ARG A 293 -10.18 2.86 -4.01
CA ARG A 293 -11.60 2.57 -3.71
C ARG A 293 -12.14 3.44 -2.58
#